data_b009042f259e60c396050f44dc4f4e8c
#
_entry.id   b009042f259e60c396050f44dc4f4e8c
#
_cell.length_a   1.000
_cell.length_b   1.000
_cell.length_c   1.000
_cell.angle_alpha   90.00
_cell.angle_beta   90.00
_cell.angle_gamma   90.00
#
_symmetry.space_group_name_H-M   'P 1'
#
loop_
_entity.id
_entity.type
_entity.pdbx_description
1 polymer ?
#
loop_
_entity_poly.entity_id
_entity_poly.type
_entity_poly.pdbx_seq_one_letter_code
_entity_poly.pdbx_strand_id
1 'polypeptide(L)'
;MTKLLFLGHGSLRVTTNAGKTIYIDPFMSPKGKDLDEGYDASADLVLVTHQHFDHTSINKMPHAAGCEVWQNMDSHPDSRTYLTEAFLDGAVEVQAVEAYNHHHRKDDCVGYVVRVDGLTLYFSGDTGPTNQMSTLANYDIDYAFLPCDSIYTMTPKEAAKCAKLIGAKHNVPVHMNPVNPYGEKAATQFAASAPNAQLIRPGVPTEL
;
A
#
# COMPACT_ATOMS: atom_id res chain seq x y z
N MET A 1 -1.16 19.87 -4.27
CA MET A 1 -0.49 18.66 -4.77
C MET A 1 -0.86 17.50 -3.88
N THR A 2 -0.98 16.31 -4.47
CA THR A 2 -1.24 15.06 -3.75
C THR A 2 -0.16 14.80 -2.73
N LYS A 3 -0.55 14.42 -1.52
CA LYS A 3 0.39 14.19 -0.41
C LYS A 3 0.27 12.75 0.07
N LEU A 4 1.41 12.15 0.38
CA LEU A 4 1.51 10.86 1.03
C LEU A 4 2.01 11.06 2.46
N LEU A 5 1.41 10.35 3.41
CA LEU A 5 1.93 10.15 4.74
C LEU A 5 2.12 8.65 4.97
N PHE A 6 3.35 8.23 5.16
CA PHE A 6 3.65 6.88 5.59
C PHE A 6 3.37 6.77 7.09
N LEU A 7 2.41 5.92 7.46
CA LEU A 7 1.97 5.75 8.85
C LEU A 7 2.77 4.67 9.57
N GLY A 8 3.67 4.01 8.85
CA GLY A 8 4.48 2.91 9.34
C GLY A 8 3.92 1.54 8.96
N HIS A 9 4.74 0.50 9.08
CA HIS A 9 4.43 -0.87 8.70
C HIS A 9 4.01 -0.96 7.22
N GLY A 10 2.80 -1.42 6.91
CA GLY A 10 2.20 -1.40 5.57
C GLY A 10 1.25 -0.21 5.34
N SER A 11 1.03 0.64 6.34
CA SER A 11 -0.04 1.62 6.37
C SER A 11 0.34 2.96 5.76
N LEU A 12 -0.53 3.48 4.89
CA LEU A 12 -0.32 4.71 4.14
C LEU A 12 -1.59 5.58 4.14
N ARG A 13 -1.40 6.90 4.10
CA ARG A 13 -2.47 7.87 3.89
C ARG A 13 -2.15 8.75 2.69
N VAL A 14 -3.06 8.79 1.73
CA VAL A 14 -3.00 9.70 0.58
C VAL A 14 -4.01 10.81 0.79
N THR A 15 -3.58 12.06 0.64
CA THR A 15 -4.47 13.22 0.61
C THR A 15 -4.46 13.79 -0.79
N THR A 16 -5.62 13.83 -1.44
CA THR A 16 -5.79 14.29 -2.83
C THR A 16 -5.70 15.80 -2.93
N ASN A 17 -5.56 16.34 -4.15
CA ASN A 17 -5.61 17.78 -4.43
C ASN A 17 -6.91 18.43 -3.96
N ALA A 18 -8.01 17.69 -3.96
CA ALA A 18 -9.32 18.13 -3.46
C ALA A 18 -9.46 18.02 -1.92
N GLY A 19 -8.41 17.59 -1.22
CA GLY A 19 -8.42 17.41 0.23
C GLY A 19 -9.12 16.14 0.71
N LYS A 20 -9.44 15.20 -0.18
CA LYS A 20 -9.97 13.89 0.18
C LYS A 20 -8.89 13.00 0.75
N THR A 21 -9.25 12.19 1.74
CA THR A 21 -8.31 11.33 2.48
C THR A 21 -8.58 9.87 2.21
N ILE A 22 -7.56 9.15 1.72
CA ILE A 22 -7.59 7.73 1.43
C ILE A 22 -6.60 7.05 2.37
N TYR A 23 -7.06 6.07 3.14
CA TYR A 23 -6.19 5.21 3.93
C TYR A 23 -6.03 3.84 3.26
N ILE A 24 -4.82 3.32 3.28
CA ILE A 24 -4.47 2.00 2.78
C ILE A 24 -3.90 1.20 3.94
N ASP A 25 -4.47 0.02 4.20
CA ASP A 25 -4.06 -0.93 5.23
C ASP A 25 -3.83 -0.27 6.59
N PRO A 26 -4.85 0.35 7.19
CA PRO A 26 -4.68 1.05 8.46
C PRO A 26 -4.24 0.09 9.56
N PHE A 27 -3.13 0.44 10.20
CA PHE A 27 -2.49 -0.39 11.24
C PHE A 27 -2.54 0.30 12.59
N MET A 28 -2.71 -0.50 13.64
CA MET A 28 -2.53 -0.06 15.02
C MET A 28 -1.46 -0.91 15.69
N SER A 29 -0.39 -0.29 16.14
CA SER A 29 0.60 -1.01 16.92
C SER A 29 0.00 -1.49 18.25
N PRO A 30 0.11 -2.78 18.60
CA PRO A 30 -0.37 -3.29 19.88
C PRO A 30 0.27 -2.63 21.10
N LYS A 31 1.38 -1.94 20.93
CA LYS A 31 2.16 -1.28 21.98
C LYS A 31 1.94 0.22 22.12
N GLY A 32 1.03 0.82 21.33
CA GLY A 32 0.63 2.24 21.46
C GLY A 32 1.79 3.22 21.38
N LYS A 33 2.89 2.90 20.67
CA LYS A 33 4.01 3.80 20.48
C LYS A 33 4.10 4.25 19.02
N ASP A 34 4.03 5.53 18.81
CA ASP A 34 4.48 6.29 17.64
C ASP A 34 3.70 6.10 16.31
N LEU A 35 2.61 5.31 16.27
CA LEU A 35 1.81 5.11 15.07
C LEU A 35 0.39 5.71 15.17
N ASP A 36 0.07 6.40 16.26
CA ASP A 36 -1.25 7.06 16.40
C ASP A 36 -1.28 8.44 15.71
N GLU A 37 -0.12 9.02 15.47
CA GLU A 37 0.01 10.24 14.69
C GLU A 37 -0.30 9.98 13.22
N GLY A 38 -1.21 10.80 12.66
CA GLY A 38 -1.59 10.70 11.24
C GLY A 38 -2.91 9.98 10.98
N TYR A 39 -3.58 9.44 12.02
CA TYR A 39 -4.96 8.93 11.94
C TYR A 39 -6.00 9.97 12.42
N ASP A 40 -5.64 11.22 12.45
CA ASP A 40 -6.45 12.37 12.86
C ASP A 40 -7.39 12.86 11.74
N ALA A 41 -7.05 12.63 10.49
CA ALA A 41 -7.87 13.05 9.36
C ALA A 41 -9.04 12.08 9.14
N SER A 42 -10.23 12.62 8.86
CA SER A 42 -11.40 11.80 8.52
C SER A 42 -11.18 11.09 7.17
N ALA A 43 -11.38 9.77 7.14
CA ALA A 43 -11.31 8.98 5.94
C ALA A 43 -12.48 9.25 5.01
N ASP A 44 -12.23 9.48 3.74
CA ASP A 44 -13.23 9.46 2.67
C ASP A 44 -13.26 8.07 1.99
N LEU A 45 -12.13 7.38 1.95
CA LEU A 45 -11.98 6.01 1.41
C LEU A 45 -10.98 5.23 2.26
N VAL A 46 -11.30 3.97 2.55
CA VAL A 46 -10.38 3.03 3.19
C VAL A 46 -10.21 1.80 2.30
N LEU A 47 -8.98 1.47 1.95
CA LEU A 47 -8.62 0.29 1.16
C LEU A 47 -7.93 -0.73 2.07
N VAL A 48 -8.37 -1.99 2.02
CA VAL A 48 -7.78 -3.09 2.80
C VAL A 48 -7.38 -4.22 1.87
N THR A 49 -6.09 -4.52 1.81
CA THR A 49 -5.54 -5.53 0.89
C THR A 49 -5.81 -6.95 1.33
N HIS A 50 -5.92 -7.22 2.64
CA HIS A 50 -6.22 -8.54 3.21
C HIS A 50 -6.61 -8.43 4.70
N GLN A 51 -7.05 -9.54 5.30
CA GLN A 51 -7.70 -9.53 6.61
C GLN A 51 -6.77 -9.84 7.79
N HIS A 52 -5.45 -9.66 7.67
CA HIS A 52 -4.59 -9.76 8.85
C HIS A 52 -4.78 -8.54 9.76
N PHE A 53 -4.60 -8.76 11.06
CA PHE A 53 -4.89 -7.76 12.11
C PHE A 53 -4.11 -6.46 11.97
N ASP A 54 -2.95 -6.53 11.34
CA ASP A 54 -2.04 -5.41 11.11
C ASP A 54 -2.36 -4.60 9.84
N HIS A 55 -3.50 -4.90 9.18
CA HIS A 55 -3.99 -4.18 8.00
C HIS A 55 -5.45 -3.69 8.13
N THR A 56 -6.13 -4.04 9.23
CA THR A 56 -7.60 -3.92 9.34
C THR A 56 -8.10 -2.97 10.44
N SER A 57 -7.27 -2.04 10.91
CA SER A 57 -7.67 -1.09 11.95
C SER A 57 -8.55 0.05 11.40
N ILE A 58 -9.60 -0.31 10.63
CA ILE A 58 -10.48 0.63 9.92
C ILE A 58 -11.26 1.60 10.83
N ASN A 59 -11.41 1.26 12.10
CA ASN A 59 -12.09 2.11 13.09
C ASN A 59 -11.14 3.05 13.84
N LYS A 60 -9.86 3.09 13.47
CA LYS A 60 -8.86 3.89 14.17
C LYS A 60 -8.97 5.38 13.86
N MET A 61 -9.35 5.74 12.63
CA MET A 61 -9.53 7.11 12.20
C MET A 61 -11.00 7.51 12.19
N PRO A 62 -11.33 8.80 12.29
CA PRO A 62 -12.68 9.29 12.00
C PRO A 62 -13.07 8.97 10.55
N HIS A 63 -14.35 8.73 10.31
CA HIS A 63 -14.89 8.55 8.97
C HIS A 63 -15.67 9.78 8.56
N ALA A 64 -15.47 10.30 7.37
CA ALA A 64 -16.30 11.34 6.78
C ALA A 64 -17.70 10.80 6.48
N ALA A 65 -18.68 11.68 6.38
CA ALA A 65 -20.00 11.28 5.90
C ALA A 65 -19.89 10.74 4.48
N GLY A 66 -20.37 9.49 4.27
CA GLY A 66 -20.23 8.80 3.00
C GLY A 66 -18.86 8.13 2.77
N CYS A 67 -18.05 7.96 3.81
CA CYS A 67 -16.81 7.20 3.70
C CYS A 67 -17.09 5.79 3.19
N GLU A 68 -16.33 5.39 2.18
CA GLU A 68 -16.39 4.05 1.61
C GLU A 68 -15.23 3.19 2.14
N VAL A 69 -15.51 1.90 2.36
CA VAL A 69 -14.49 0.91 2.76
C VAL A 69 -14.51 -0.20 1.73
N TRP A 70 -13.40 -0.40 1.02
CA TRP A 70 -13.27 -1.42 -0.01
C TRP A 70 -12.15 -2.39 0.36
N GLN A 71 -12.52 -3.65 0.51
CA GLN A 71 -11.64 -4.67 1.05
C GLN A 71 -11.35 -5.74 -0.02
N ASN A 72 -10.37 -6.60 0.26
CA ASN A 72 -10.04 -7.73 -0.61
C ASN A 72 -11.26 -8.54 -1.04
N MET A 73 -12.18 -8.83 -0.14
CA MET A 73 -13.39 -9.62 -0.43
C MET A 73 -14.38 -8.89 -1.36
N ASP A 74 -14.38 -7.56 -1.35
CA ASP A 74 -15.21 -6.75 -2.25
C ASP A 74 -14.60 -6.67 -3.64
N SER A 75 -13.27 -6.61 -3.70
CA SER A 75 -12.48 -6.39 -4.92
C SER A 75 -12.04 -7.68 -5.62
N HIS A 76 -12.09 -8.80 -4.90
CA HIS A 76 -11.68 -10.13 -5.36
C HIS A 76 -12.69 -11.18 -4.90
N PRO A 77 -13.91 -11.17 -5.47
CA PRO A 77 -15.04 -12.00 -5.01
C PRO A 77 -14.84 -13.50 -5.27
N ASP A 78 -13.91 -13.85 -6.13
CA ASP A 78 -13.49 -15.23 -6.41
C ASP A 78 -12.02 -15.27 -6.78
N SER A 79 -11.41 -16.46 -6.82
CA SER A 79 -9.97 -16.65 -7.06
C SER A 79 -9.46 -16.24 -8.46
N ARG A 80 -10.32 -15.67 -9.31
CA ARG A 80 -9.99 -15.33 -10.71
C ARG A 80 -10.29 -13.88 -11.07
N THR A 81 -11.23 -13.26 -10.35
CA THR A 81 -11.74 -11.93 -10.69
C THR A 81 -11.06 -10.86 -9.83
N TYR A 82 -10.47 -9.89 -10.48
CA TYR A 82 -9.91 -8.68 -9.87
C TYR A 82 -10.68 -7.48 -10.41
N LEU A 83 -11.47 -6.83 -9.54
CA LEU A 83 -12.36 -5.75 -9.94
C LEU A 83 -11.64 -4.41 -10.04
N THR A 84 -12.23 -3.53 -10.82
CA THR A 84 -11.90 -2.11 -10.87
C THR A 84 -13.14 -1.32 -10.46
N GLU A 85 -13.00 -0.36 -9.56
CA GLU A 85 -14.09 0.47 -9.06
C GLU A 85 -13.66 1.93 -9.01
N ALA A 86 -14.63 2.82 -9.16
CA ALA A 86 -14.45 4.27 -9.09
C ALA A 86 -15.08 4.82 -7.80
N PHE A 87 -14.33 5.61 -7.06
CA PHE A 87 -14.69 6.19 -5.78
C PHE A 87 -14.64 7.72 -5.83
N LEU A 88 -15.23 8.36 -4.83
CA LEU A 88 -15.19 9.81 -4.64
C LEU A 88 -15.68 10.56 -5.91
N ASP A 89 -16.89 10.19 -6.36
CA ASP A 89 -17.52 10.73 -7.57
C ASP A 89 -16.65 10.57 -8.85
N GLY A 90 -15.90 9.48 -8.94
CA GLY A 90 -15.04 9.16 -10.07
C GLY A 90 -13.67 9.83 -10.03
N ALA A 91 -13.32 10.56 -8.96
CA ALA A 91 -12.02 11.20 -8.79
C ALA A 91 -10.89 10.21 -8.51
N VAL A 92 -11.22 9.01 -8.04
CA VAL A 92 -10.28 7.94 -7.70
C VAL A 92 -10.73 6.64 -8.36
N GLU A 93 -9.85 6.02 -9.14
CA GLU A 93 -10.07 4.68 -9.66
C GLU A 93 -9.13 3.71 -8.93
N VAL A 94 -9.68 2.60 -8.47
CA VAL A 94 -8.92 1.53 -7.78
C VAL A 94 -9.11 0.23 -8.51
N GLN A 95 -8.01 -0.40 -8.91
CA GLN A 95 -7.99 -1.72 -9.53
C GLN A 95 -7.29 -2.71 -8.61
N ALA A 96 -7.97 -3.80 -8.26
CA ALA A 96 -7.34 -4.93 -7.57
C ALA A 96 -6.41 -5.68 -8.51
N VAL A 97 -5.30 -6.18 -7.97
CA VAL A 97 -4.30 -6.98 -8.68
C VAL A 97 -3.78 -8.12 -7.80
N GLU A 98 -3.06 -9.06 -8.38
CA GLU A 98 -2.53 -10.22 -7.64
C GLU A 98 -1.61 -9.81 -6.48
N ALA A 99 -1.87 -10.38 -5.29
CA ALA A 99 -0.96 -10.37 -4.16
C ALA A 99 -1.04 -11.73 -3.46
N TYR A 100 0.08 -12.44 -3.36
CA TYR A 100 0.16 -13.72 -2.66
C TYR A 100 1.62 -14.11 -2.37
N ASN A 101 1.77 -14.96 -1.36
CA ASN A 101 3.03 -15.64 -1.09
C ASN A 101 2.75 -16.90 -0.24
N HIS A 102 3.78 -17.45 0.42
CA HIS A 102 3.62 -18.63 1.27
C HIS A 102 2.74 -18.40 2.51
N HIS A 103 2.68 -17.17 3.03
CA HIS A 103 1.88 -16.77 4.19
C HIS A 103 0.53 -16.15 3.82
N HIS A 104 0.36 -15.71 2.59
CA HIS A 104 -0.79 -14.96 2.09
C HIS A 104 -1.38 -15.68 0.88
N ARG A 105 -2.58 -16.26 1.06
CA ARG A 105 -3.23 -17.03 0.00
C ARG A 105 -3.70 -16.09 -1.12
N LYS A 106 -3.59 -16.57 -2.35
CA LYS A 106 -4.02 -15.82 -3.55
C LYS A 106 -5.50 -15.42 -3.50
N ASP A 107 -6.35 -16.24 -2.89
CA ASP A 107 -7.79 -16.01 -2.81
C ASP A 107 -8.18 -15.00 -1.72
N ASP A 108 -7.26 -14.69 -0.81
CA ASP A 108 -7.53 -13.88 0.38
C ASP A 108 -6.80 -12.54 0.37
N CYS A 109 -5.96 -12.28 -0.65
CA CYS A 109 -5.09 -11.10 -0.70
C CYS A 109 -5.13 -10.43 -2.07
N VAL A 110 -5.04 -9.10 -2.06
CA VAL A 110 -4.90 -8.27 -3.26
C VAL A 110 -3.86 -7.18 -3.05
N GLY A 111 -3.29 -6.70 -4.14
CA GLY A 111 -2.70 -5.37 -4.21
C GLY A 111 -3.67 -4.41 -4.88
N TYR A 112 -3.42 -3.12 -4.79
CA TYR A 112 -4.22 -2.08 -5.44
C TYR A 112 -3.38 -1.19 -6.33
N VAL A 113 -3.85 -0.97 -7.55
CA VAL A 113 -3.41 0.14 -8.41
C VAL A 113 -4.44 1.24 -8.27
N VAL A 114 -4.01 2.39 -7.73
CA VAL A 114 -4.86 3.56 -7.47
C VAL A 114 -4.49 4.68 -8.42
N ARG A 115 -5.46 5.17 -9.21
CA ARG A 115 -5.31 6.34 -10.07
C ARG A 115 -6.01 7.52 -9.42
N VAL A 116 -5.25 8.56 -9.12
CA VAL A 116 -5.72 9.75 -8.41
C VAL A 116 -4.89 10.97 -8.80
N ASP A 117 -5.53 12.10 -9.07
CA ASP A 117 -4.88 13.38 -9.40
C ASP A 117 -3.85 13.31 -10.55
N GLY A 118 -4.03 12.38 -11.49
CA GLY A 118 -3.10 12.13 -12.59
C GLY A 118 -1.90 11.23 -12.23
N LEU A 119 -1.83 10.74 -11.01
CA LEU A 119 -0.82 9.77 -10.56
C LEU A 119 -1.36 8.34 -10.60
N THR A 120 -0.48 7.38 -10.84
CA THR A 120 -0.72 5.95 -10.69
C THR A 120 0.13 5.40 -9.54
N LEU A 121 -0.52 4.95 -8.47
CA LEU A 121 0.10 4.45 -7.25
C LEU A 121 -0.16 2.94 -7.13
N TYR A 122 0.87 2.14 -6.92
CA TYR A 122 0.73 0.71 -6.68
C TYR A 122 1.05 0.34 -5.23
N PHE A 123 0.04 -0.11 -4.52
CA PHE A 123 0.14 -0.65 -3.17
C PHE A 123 0.06 -2.18 -3.27
N SER A 124 1.17 -2.86 -3.06
CA SER A 124 1.25 -4.29 -3.34
C SER A 124 0.55 -5.16 -2.29
N GLY A 125 0.23 -4.63 -1.12
CA GLY A 125 -0.16 -5.45 0.04
C GLY A 125 0.97 -6.40 0.46
N ASP A 126 0.62 -7.40 1.24
CA ASP A 126 1.55 -8.42 1.68
C ASP A 126 1.68 -9.52 0.62
N THR A 127 2.76 -9.46 -0.12
CA THR A 127 2.98 -10.33 -1.28
C THR A 127 4.41 -10.84 -1.37
N GLY A 128 4.60 -11.89 -2.15
CA GLY A 128 5.85 -12.28 -2.78
C GLY A 128 5.88 -11.82 -4.23
N PRO A 129 6.88 -12.26 -5.02
CA PRO A 129 6.88 -12.08 -6.46
C PRO A 129 5.66 -12.79 -7.09
N THR A 130 4.85 -12.05 -7.87
CA THR A 130 3.73 -12.62 -8.63
C THR A 130 4.02 -12.60 -10.13
N ASN A 131 3.32 -13.46 -10.88
CA ASN A 131 3.46 -13.50 -12.35
C ASN A 131 2.93 -12.21 -12.99
N GLN A 132 1.94 -11.56 -12.37
CA GLN A 132 1.33 -10.35 -12.89
C GLN A 132 2.26 -9.12 -12.80
N MET A 133 3.26 -9.12 -11.89
CA MET A 133 4.13 -7.95 -11.70
C MET A 133 4.82 -7.48 -12.97
N SER A 134 5.18 -8.40 -13.89
CA SER A 134 5.77 -8.02 -15.17
C SER A 134 4.79 -7.26 -16.08
N THR A 135 3.48 -7.47 -15.93
CA THR A 135 2.47 -6.78 -16.71
C THR A 135 2.14 -5.39 -16.14
N LEU A 136 2.46 -5.14 -14.86
CA LEU A 136 2.29 -3.85 -14.21
C LEU A 136 3.17 -2.76 -14.84
N ALA A 137 4.24 -3.12 -15.55
CA ALA A 137 5.03 -2.18 -16.35
C ALA A 137 4.20 -1.40 -17.39
N ASN A 138 3.06 -1.94 -17.82
CA ASN A 138 2.16 -1.28 -18.77
C ASN A 138 1.23 -0.24 -18.11
N TYR A 139 1.27 -0.09 -16.80
CA TYR A 139 0.38 0.79 -16.05
C TYR A 139 0.94 2.20 -15.82
N ASP A 140 2.20 2.44 -16.24
CA ASP A 140 2.90 3.72 -16.07
C ASP A 140 2.89 4.20 -14.60
N ILE A 141 3.29 3.30 -13.70
CA ILE A 141 3.23 3.50 -12.25
C ILE A 141 4.22 4.60 -11.83
N ASP A 142 3.72 5.61 -11.12
CA ASP A 142 4.55 6.67 -10.55
C ASP A 142 5.25 6.17 -9.28
N TYR A 143 4.50 5.56 -8.36
CA TYR A 143 5.02 5.04 -7.09
C TYR A 143 4.58 3.61 -6.84
N ALA A 144 5.53 2.72 -6.56
CA ALA A 144 5.27 1.36 -6.12
C ALA A 144 5.71 1.17 -4.67
N PHE A 145 4.78 0.74 -3.82
CA PHE A 145 5.01 0.44 -2.40
C PHE A 145 5.13 -1.07 -2.22
N LEU A 146 6.33 -1.54 -1.82
CA LEU A 146 6.71 -2.96 -1.83
C LEU A 146 7.15 -3.43 -0.44
N PRO A 147 6.56 -4.53 0.10
CA PRO A 147 6.88 -5.05 1.41
C PRO A 147 8.22 -5.77 1.41
N CYS A 148 8.98 -5.70 2.50
CA CYS A 148 10.29 -6.34 2.56
C CYS A 148 10.78 -6.68 3.98
N ASP A 149 9.95 -7.31 4.80
CA ASP A 149 10.30 -7.71 6.17
C ASP A 149 11.15 -8.98 6.26
N SER A 150 11.25 -9.76 5.19
CA SER A 150 12.01 -11.01 5.11
C SER A 150 11.44 -12.18 5.93
N ILE A 151 10.27 -12.05 6.52
CA ILE A 151 9.63 -13.07 7.35
C ILE A 151 8.28 -13.47 6.75
N TYR A 152 7.37 -12.53 6.65
CA TYR A 152 6.01 -12.75 6.14
C TYR A 152 5.89 -12.33 4.67
N THR A 153 6.78 -11.45 4.22
CA THR A 153 6.80 -10.90 2.87
C THR A 153 8.17 -11.11 2.21
N MET A 154 8.46 -10.36 1.16
CA MET A 154 9.71 -10.44 0.42
C MET A 154 10.93 -10.08 1.28
N THR A 155 12.09 -10.60 0.91
CA THR A 155 13.36 -10.00 1.31
C THR A 155 13.57 -8.67 0.56
N PRO A 156 14.40 -7.73 1.08
CA PRO A 156 14.72 -6.49 0.36
C PRO A 156 15.27 -6.73 -1.06
N LYS A 157 15.99 -7.82 -1.28
CA LYS A 157 16.52 -8.19 -2.60
C LYS A 157 15.44 -8.70 -3.55
N GLU A 158 14.46 -9.45 -3.06
CA GLU A 158 13.31 -9.90 -3.84
C GLU A 158 12.41 -8.72 -4.21
N ALA A 159 12.09 -7.85 -3.24
CA ALA A 159 11.34 -6.63 -3.48
C ALA A 159 12.03 -5.72 -4.53
N ALA A 160 13.36 -5.61 -4.48
CA ALA A 160 14.13 -4.88 -5.49
C ALA A 160 14.08 -5.51 -6.89
N LYS A 161 13.99 -6.86 -6.98
CA LYS A 161 13.76 -7.53 -8.27
C LYS A 161 12.35 -7.26 -8.80
N CYS A 162 11.35 -7.29 -7.92
CA CYS A 162 9.97 -6.93 -8.28
C CYS A 162 9.89 -5.47 -8.75
N ALA A 163 10.56 -4.53 -8.07
CA ALA A 163 10.65 -3.14 -8.48
C ALA A 163 11.19 -2.99 -9.93
N LYS A 164 12.17 -3.80 -10.32
CA LYS A 164 12.69 -3.83 -11.71
C LYS A 164 11.66 -4.35 -12.71
N LEU A 165 10.86 -5.34 -12.34
CA LEU A 165 9.81 -5.89 -13.21
C LEU A 165 8.66 -4.91 -13.39
N ILE A 166 8.24 -4.25 -12.32
CA ILE A 166 7.15 -3.28 -12.28
C ILE A 166 7.52 -2.01 -13.05
N GLY A 167 8.78 -1.57 -12.95
CA GLY A 167 9.29 -0.42 -13.69
C GLY A 167 8.73 0.93 -13.23
N ALA A 168 8.29 1.06 -11.99
CA ALA A 168 7.77 2.30 -11.43
C ALA A 168 8.83 3.43 -11.42
N LYS A 169 8.36 4.68 -11.54
CA LYS A 169 9.23 5.87 -11.51
C LYS A 169 9.90 6.03 -10.12
N HIS A 170 9.19 5.64 -9.06
CA HIS A 170 9.69 5.60 -7.68
C HIS A 170 9.31 4.29 -7.00
N ASN A 171 10.24 3.69 -6.27
CA ASN A 171 10.02 2.45 -5.53
C ASN A 171 10.25 2.68 -4.04
N VAL A 172 9.24 2.43 -3.23
CA VAL A 172 9.22 2.74 -1.79
C VAL A 172 9.11 1.44 -1.00
N PRO A 173 10.06 1.10 -0.12
CA PRO A 173 9.93 -0.05 0.76
C PRO A 173 8.94 0.25 1.89
N VAL A 174 8.04 -0.69 2.14
CA VAL A 174 7.08 -0.69 3.25
C VAL A 174 7.13 -2.05 3.96
N HIS A 175 6.38 -2.22 5.03
CA HIS A 175 6.32 -3.49 5.79
C HIS A 175 7.73 -4.09 5.97
N MET A 176 8.64 -3.28 6.48
CA MET A 176 10.07 -3.59 6.54
C MET A 176 10.50 -4.32 7.81
N ASN A 177 9.57 -4.43 8.75
CA ASN A 177 9.80 -5.07 10.05
C ASN A 177 8.46 -5.57 10.60
N PRO A 178 8.37 -6.81 11.11
CA PRO A 178 7.11 -7.37 11.59
C PRO A 178 6.60 -6.75 12.91
N VAL A 179 7.41 -5.94 13.59
CA VAL A 179 7.09 -5.39 14.91
C VAL A 179 7.19 -3.87 14.97
N ASN A 180 8.14 -3.30 14.24
CA ASN A 180 8.41 -1.87 14.27
C ASN A 180 7.83 -1.18 13.03
N PRO A 181 7.40 0.09 13.16
CA PRO A 181 6.81 0.83 12.05
C PRO A 181 7.79 1.06 10.87
N TYR A 182 9.10 1.03 11.15
CA TYR A 182 10.14 1.23 10.15
C TYR A 182 11.34 0.30 10.39
N GLY A 183 11.94 -0.21 9.33
CA GLY A 183 13.10 -1.11 9.37
C GLY A 183 14.31 -0.54 8.65
N GLU A 184 15.18 0.20 9.33
CA GLU A 184 16.36 0.85 8.75
C GLU A 184 17.24 -0.09 7.91
N LYS A 185 17.49 -1.29 8.41
CA LYS A 185 18.32 -2.28 7.72
C LYS A 185 17.67 -2.73 6.42
N ALA A 186 16.40 -3.05 6.44
CA ALA A 186 15.66 -3.48 5.25
C ALA A 186 15.56 -2.35 4.22
N ALA A 187 15.23 -1.11 4.69
CA ALA A 187 15.18 0.08 3.85
C ALA A 187 16.50 0.32 3.12
N THR A 188 17.61 0.29 3.84
CA THR A 188 18.96 0.47 3.26
C THR A 188 19.30 -0.62 2.26
N GLN A 189 19.00 -1.88 2.58
CA GLN A 189 19.24 -3.01 1.66
C GLN A 189 18.39 -2.94 0.40
N PHE A 190 17.13 -2.52 0.52
CA PHE A 190 16.25 -2.28 -0.62
C PHE A 190 16.82 -1.17 -1.51
N ALA A 191 17.15 -0.01 -0.92
CA ALA A 191 17.67 1.13 -1.66
C ALA A 191 18.99 0.84 -2.39
N ALA A 192 19.83 -0.03 -1.83
CA ALA A 192 21.07 -0.46 -2.48
C ALA A 192 20.87 -1.31 -3.74
N SER A 193 19.66 -1.84 -3.98
CA SER A 193 19.40 -2.84 -5.03
C SER A 193 18.26 -2.46 -5.97
N ALA A 194 17.28 -1.70 -5.50
CA ALA A 194 16.10 -1.30 -6.26
C ALA A 194 16.39 -0.10 -7.16
N PRO A 195 15.89 -0.06 -8.40
CA PRO A 195 15.95 1.13 -9.22
C PRO A 195 15.09 2.23 -8.59
N ASN A 196 15.51 3.49 -8.73
CA ASN A 196 14.73 4.67 -8.30
C ASN A 196 14.13 4.51 -6.89
N ALA A 197 14.89 3.94 -5.95
CA ALA A 197 14.43 3.74 -4.59
C ALA A 197 14.26 5.07 -3.87
N GLN A 198 13.10 5.27 -3.25
CA GLN A 198 12.80 6.42 -2.41
C GLN A 198 12.48 5.96 -1.00
N LEU A 199 13.25 6.43 -0.01
CA LEU A 199 13.02 6.12 1.39
C LEU A 199 12.14 7.20 2.03
N ILE A 200 10.89 6.85 2.33
CA ILE A 200 9.94 7.72 3.01
C ILE A 200 9.90 7.33 4.48
N ARG A 201 9.99 8.32 5.36
CA ARG A 201 9.96 8.12 6.81
C ARG A 201 8.53 8.19 7.35
N PRO A 202 8.16 7.33 8.33
CA PRO A 202 6.87 7.45 9.00
C PRO A 202 6.68 8.84 9.63
N GLY A 203 5.45 9.36 9.55
CA GLY A 203 5.07 10.65 10.11
C GLY A 203 5.55 11.88 9.32
N VAL A 204 6.30 11.70 8.23
CA VAL A 204 6.79 12.82 7.40
C VAL A 204 5.94 12.95 6.13
N PRO A 205 5.13 14.01 5.98
CA PRO A 205 4.38 14.25 4.76
C PRO A 205 5.31 14.41 3.54
N THR A 206 4.99 13.70 2.48
CA THR A 206 5.74 13.73 1.22
C THR A 206 4.81 14.19 0.10
N GLU A 207 5.22 15.17 -0.69
CA GLU A 207 4.52 15.54 -1.93
C GLU A 207 4.87 14.54 -3.03
N LEU A 208 3.82 14.05 -3.74
CA LEU A 208 3.97 13.10 -4.85
C LEU A 208 3.94 13.81 -6.20
#